data_a518cd5105e1d3ef2a12aa0c075b5884
#
_entry.id   a518cd5105e1d3ef2a12aa0c075b5884
#
_cell.length_a   1.000
_cell.length_b   1.000
_cell.length_c   1.000
_cell.angle_alpha   90.00
_cell.angle_beta   90.00
_cell.angle_gamma   90.00
#
_symmetry.space_group_name_H-M   'P 1'
#
loop_
_entity.id
_entity.type
_entity.pdbx_description
1 polymer ?
#
loop_
_entity_poly.entity_id
_entity_poly.type
_entity_poly.pdbx_seq_one_letter_code
_entity_poly.pdbx_strand_id
1 'polypeptide(L)'
;MKTLSEIIGERLKALREAKKLSQADLAKLVGWSSASRIGNYELGARKISADDAIILASSLGVSPAELLFGDSAHQLASQYQYPLYAKISAGGFNDVGSYTERDSVRLIPTTVKASDDSFWLLVDGHSMTAPQGAKPSFPEGMLILVDPSEVLNIKSGDFCVAGLNNDEVTFKQFSIYGGKPQLEPLNQRYDIIPFDENCKLIGKVITAQWPEETFQ
;
A
#
# COMPACT_ATOMS: atom_id res chain seq x y z
N MET A 1 -14.20 24.14 19.47
CA MET A 1 -13.81 23.00 18.58
C MET A 1 -14.94 22.83 17.58
N LYS A 2 -14.69 22.81 16.27
CA LYS A 2 -15.75 22.62 15.28
C LYS A 2 -16.27 21.18 15.35
N THR A 3 -17.57 21.01 15.19
CA THR A 3 -18.20 19.69 15.07
C THR A 3 -17.90 19.08 13.70
N LEU A 4 -18.01 17.75 13.57
CA LEU A 4 -17.85 17.06 12.28
C LEU A 4 -18.85 17.60 11.23
N SER A 5 -20.09 17.94 11.64
CA SER A 5 -21.11 18.49 10.75
C SER A 5 -20.71 19.86 10.20
N GLU A 6 -20.10 20.71 11.01
CA GLU A 6 -19.58 22.02 10.57
C GLU A 6 -18.40 21.83 9.58
N ILE A 7 -17.49 20.90 9.85
CA ILE A 7 -16.35 20.62 8.95
C ILE A 7 -16.85 20.13 7.58
N ILE A 8 -17.80 19.21 7.57
CA ILE A 8 -18.42 18.70 6.32
C ILE A 8 -19.17 19.82 5.61
N GLY A 9 -19.90 20.66 6.36
CA GLY A 9 -20.65 21.80 5.80
C GLY A 9 -19.75 22.82 5.13
N GLU A 10 -18.64 23.19 5.75
CA GLU A 10 -17.63 24.08 5.17
C GLU A 10 -17.05 23.51 3.87
N ARG A 11 -16.80 22.19 3.83
CA ARG A 11 -16.32 21.51 2.63
C ARG A 11 -17.36 21.52 1.52
N LEU A 12 -18.62 21.22 1.84
CA LEU A 12 -19.73 21.31 0.88
C LEU A 12 -19.79 22.70 0.26
N LYS A 13 -19.71 23.76 1.10
CA LYS A 13 -19.69 25.15 0.65
C LYS A 13 -18.51 25.41 -0.29
N ALA A 14 -17.30 25.02 0.08
CA ALA A 14 -16.11 25.22 -0.74
C ALA A 14 -16.22 24.53 -2.11
N LEU A 15 -16.70 23.28 -2.16
CA LEU A 15 -16.92 22.53 -3.41
C LEU A 15 -17.98 23.19 -4.30
N ARG A 16 -19.07 23.68 -3.72
CA ARG A 16 -20.12 24.43 -4.43
C ARG A 16 -19.57 25.73 -5.03
N GLU A 17 -18.86 26.51 -4.23
CA GLU A 17 -18.27 27.79 -4.67
C GLU A 17 -17.20 27.61 -5.73
N ALA A 18 -16.39 26.54 -5.66
CA ALA A 18 -15.43 26.19 -6.70
C ALA A 18 -16.12 25.97 -8.06
N LYS A 19 -17.36 25.48 -8.06
CA LYS A 19 -18.20 25.34 -9.25
C LYS A 19 -19.01 26.60 -9.60
N LYS A 20 -18.82 27.69 -8.86
CA LYS A 20 -19.55 28.97 -9.03
C LYS A 20 -21.07 28.83 -8.92
N LEU A 21 -21.56 27.86 -8.14
CA LEU A 21 -23.00 27.63 -7.93
C LEU A 21 -23.46 28.41 -6.70
N SER A 22 -24.67 29.00 -6.77
CA SER A 22 -25.40 29.46 -5.59
C SER A 22 -25.99 28.24 -4.84
N GLN A 23 -26.42 28.45 -3.59
CA GLN A 23 -27.17 27.41 -2.85
C GLN A 23 -28.47 26.98 -3.58
N ALA A 24 -29.12 27.92 -4.24
CA ALA A 24 -30.32 27.66 -5.03
C ALA A 24 -30.01 26.85 -6.29
N ASP A 25 -28.89 27.15 -6.97
CA ASP A 25 -28.47 26.39 -8.15
C ASP A 25 -28.13 24.95 -7.79
N LEU A 26 -27.39 24.74 -6.69
CA LEU A 26 -27.08 23.40 -6.24
C LEU A 26 -28.35 22.64 -5.83
N ALA A 27 -29.26 23.28 -5.09
CA ALA A 27 -30.54 22.67 -4.73
C ALA A 27 -31.34 22.23 -5.97
N LYS A 28 -31.42 23.09 -6.98
CA LYS A 28 -32.07 22.79 -8.26
C LYS A 28 -31.38 21.64 -9.00
N LEU A 29 -30.04 21.63 -9.01
CA LEU A 29 -29.25 20.61 -9.69
C LEU A 29 -29.48 19.21 -9.09
N VAL A 30 -29.65 19.13 -7.77
CA VAL A 30 -29.92 17.88 -7.05
C VAL A 30 -31.43 17.55 -6.92
N GLY A 31 -32.29 18.33 -7.58
CA GLY A 31 -33.75 18.10 -7.60
C GLY A 31 -34.46 18.49 -6.29
N TRP A 32 -33.88 19.34 -5.46
CA TRP A 32 -34.50 19.78 -4.21
C TRP A 32 -35.25 21.09 -4.38
N SER A 33 -36.44 21.17 -3.77
CA SER A 33 -37.33 22.32 -3.88
C SER A 33 -36.89 23.55 -3.08
N SER A 34 -35.93 23.43 -2.15
CA SER A 34 -35.51 24.53 -1.27
C SER A 34 -34.00 24.62 -1.08
N ALA A 35 -33.45 25.79 -1.30
CA ALA A 35 -32.06 26.14 -1.01
C ALA A 35 -31.70 26.06 0.48
N SER A 36 -32.70 26.24 1.37
CA SER A 36 -32.46 26.21 2.81
C SER A 36 -31.88 24.88 3.32
N ARG A 37 -32.14 23.77 2.60
CA ARG A 37 -31.55 22.48 2.92
C ARG A 37 -30.02 22.51 2.73
N ILE A 38 -29.54 23.11 1.64
CA ILE A 38 -28.12 23.31 1.38
C ILE A 38 -27.52 24.23 2.46
N GLY A 39 -28.19 25.38 2.75
CA GLY A 39 -27.72 26.28 3.79
C GLY A 39 -27.58 25.62 5.16
N ASN A 40 -28.53 24.81 5.57
CA ASN A 40 -28.48 24.08 6.85
C ASN A 40 -27.33 23.05 6.89
N TYR A 41 -27.00 22.41 5.74
CA TYR A 41 -25.84 21.54 5.63
C TYR A 41 -24.53 22.33 5.72
N GLU A 42 -24.41 23.43 5.00
CA GLU A 42 -23.20 24.27 4.99
C GLU A 42 -22.92 24.91 6.36
N LEU A 43 -23.96 25.20 7.15
CA LEU A 43 -23.85 25.70 8.51
C LEU A 43 -23.58 24.59 9.55
N GLY A 44 -23.64 23.32 9.15
CA GLY A 44 -23.55 22.19 10.09
C GLY A 44 -24.79 22.04 11.00
N ALA A 45 -25.84 22.83 10.77
CA ALA A 45 -27.07 22.75 11.55
C ALA A 45 -27.86 21.45 11.32
N ARG A 46 -27.60 20.78 10.20
CA ARG A 46 -28.16 19.47 9.84
C ARG A 46 -27.05 18.56 9.36
N LYS A 47 -27.10 17.28 9.79
CA LYS A 47 -26.19 16.24 9.30
C LYS A 47 -26.56 15.83 7.88
N ILE A 48 -25.57 15.69 7.00
CA ILE A 48 -25.76 15.14 5.66
C ILE A 48 -25.92 13.61 5.82
N SER A 49 -27.04 13.07 5.30
CA SER A 49 -27.25 11.62 5.25
C SER A 49 -26.37 10.98 4.17
N ALA A 50 -26.17 9.66 4.22
CA ALA A 50 -25.40 8.93 3.20
C ALA A 50 -26.04 9.11 1.80
N ASP A 51 -27.36 9.03 1.68
CA ASP A 51 -28.09 9.23 0.42
C ASP A 51 -27.89 10.64 -0.13
N ASP A 52 -27.99 11.67 0.73
CA ASP A 52 -27.76 13.04 0.33
C ASP A 52 -26.30 13.31 -0.05
N ALA A 53 -25.36 12.67 0.63
CA ALA A 53 -23.94 12.76 0.29
C ALA A 53 -23.65 12.20 -1.11
N ILE A 54 -24.29 11.09 -1.49
CA ILE A 54 -24.16 10.50 -2.83
C ILE A 54 -24.67 11.48 -3.89
N ILE A 55 -25.87 12.06 -3.69
CA ILE A 55 -26.50 12.99 -4.63
C ILE A 55 -25.68 14.27 -4.78
N LEU A 56 -25.26 14.86 -3.65
CA LEU A 56 -24.46 16.11 -3.62
C LEU A 56 -23.08 15.88 -4.28
N ALA A 57 -22.39 14.81 -3.91
CA ALA A 57 -21.08 14.50 -4.43
C ALA A 57 -21.10 14.27 -5.95
N SER A 58 -22.07 13.51 -6.44
CA SER A 58 -22.27 13.29 -7.87
C SER A 58 -22.47 14.60 -8.63
N SER A 59 -23.29 15.51 -8.10
CA SER A 59 -23.57 16.80 -8.73
C SER A 59 -22.37 17.76 -8.67
N LEU A 60 -21.52 17.61 -7.64
CA LEU A 60 -20.30 18.39 -7.49
C LEU A 60 -19.08 17.75 -8.18
N GLY A 61 -19.20 16.52 -8.72
CA GLY A 61 -18.12 15.83 -9.43
C GLY A 61 -16.99 15.36 -8.51
N VAL A 62 -17.34 15.01 -7.27
CA VAL A 62 -16.42 14.44 -6.27
C VAL A 62 -16.97 13.10 -5.77
N SER A 63 -16.16 12.34 -5.04
CA SER A 63 -16.66 11.14 -4.38
C SER A 63 -17.45 11.48 -3.10
N PRO A 64 -18.43 10.66 -2.69
CA PRO A 64 -19.09 10.82 -1.39
C PRO A 64 -18.09 10.78 -0.22
N ALA A 65 -17.04 10.00 -0.34
CA ALA A 65 -15.96 9.92 0.64
C ALA A 65 -15.19 11.24 0.74
N GLU A 66 -14.88 11.87 -0.38
CA GLU A 66 -14.23 13.19 -0.41
C GLU A 66 -15.10 14.27 0.22
N LEU A 67 -16.40 14.28 -0.06
CA LEU A 67 -17.34 15.21 0.57
C LEU A 67 -17.38 15.02 2.10
N LEU A 68 -17.49 13.78 2.57
CA LEU A 68 -17.67 13.47 3.99
C LEU A 68 -16.36 13.52 4.79
N PHE A 69 -15.25 13.04 4.23
CA PHE A 69 -13.99 12.84 4.94
C PHE A 69 -12.85 13.75 4.44
N GLY A 70 -13.03 14.42 3.28
CA GLY A 70 -12.03 15.32 2.70
C GLY A 70 -10.78 14.59 2.24
N ASP A 71 -9.63 15.26 2.33
CA ASP A 71 -8.34 14.68 1.93
C ASP A 71 -7.98 13.43 2.74
N SER A 72 -8.61 13.23 3.91
CA SER A 72 -8.51 11.96 4.64
C SER A 72 -9.11 10.79 3.87
N ALA A 73 -10.06 11.03 2.95
CA ALA A 73 -10.54 9.98 2.04
C ALA A 73 -9.47 9.58 1.01
N HIS A 74 -8.64 10.53 0.57
CA HIS A 74 -7.46 10.24 -0.26
C HIS A 74 -6.37 9.51 0.53
N GLN A 75 -6.21 9.81 1.82
CA GLN A 75 -5.30 9.06 2.69
C GLN A 75 -5.77 7.62 2.93
N LEU A 76 -7.08 7.37 3.00
CA LEU A 76 -7.64 6.02 3.09
C LEU A 76 -7.58 5.27 1.76
N ALA A 77 -7.48 6.00 0.64
CA ALA A 77 -7.31 5.48 -0.71
C ALA A 77 -5.89 5.74 -1.27
N SER A 78 -4.95 6.22 -0.44
CA SER A 78 -3.56 6.41 -0.85
C SER A 78 -2.98 5.06 -1.23
N GLN A 79 -2.97 4.80 -2.50
CA GLN A 79 -2.22 3.69 -3.06
C GLN A 79 -0.78 4.18 -3.21
N TYR A 80 0.10 3.57 -2.43
CA TYR A 80 1.54 3.70 -2.66
C TYR A 80 1.88 2.86 -3.87
N GLN A 81 2.91 3.26 -4.61
CA GLN A 81 3.37 2.53 -5.78
C GLN A 81 4.87 2.34 -5.67
N TYR A 82 5.31 1.09 -5.83
CA TYR A 82 6.72 0.75 -5.79
C TYR A 82 7.10 0.00 -7.05
N PRO A 83 8.37 0.15 -7.51
CA PRO A 83 8.83 -0.52 -8.73
C PRO A 83 8.86 -2.04 -8.55
N LEU A 84 8.51 -2.77 -9.61
CA LEU A 84 8.70 -4.21 -9.70
C LEU A 84 10.04 -4.49 -10.37
N TYR A 85 10.92 -5.20 -9.67
CA TYR A 85 12.18 -5.69 -10.22
C TYR A 85 12.05 -7.16 -10.60
N ALA A 86 12.46 -7.51 -11.81
CA ALA A 86 12.43 -8.89 -12.29
C ALA A 86 13.51 -9.75 -11.63
N LYS A 87 14.66 -9.15 -11.30
CA LYS A 87 15.79 -9.80 -10.65
C LYS A 87 16.67 -8.76 -9.94
N ILE A 88 17.23 -9.14 -8.80
CA ILE A 88 18.23 -8.34 -8.08
C ILE A 88 19.49 -9.20 -7.89
N SER A 89 20.66 -8.56 -7.89
CA SER A 89 21.94 -9.22 -7.62
C SER A 89 22.48 -8.80 -6.26
N ALA A 90 23.05 -9.72 -5.51
CA ALA A 90 23.58 -9.49 -4.16
C ALA A 90 24.74 -8.47 -4.12
N GLY A 91 25.49 -8.34 -5.20
CA GLY A 91 26.66 -7.44 -5.31
C GLY A 91 26.32 -5.98 -5.67
N GLY A 92 25.12 -5.70 -6.19
CA GLY A 92 24.76 -4.40 -6.75
C GLY A 92 24.12 -3.41 -5.79
N PHE A 93 23.93 -3.75 -4.52
CA PHE A 93 23.12 -2.97 -3.56
C PHE A 93 23.78 -1.69 -3.02
N ASN A 94 25.00 -1.36 -3.42
CA ASN A 94 25.62 -0.05 -3.07
C ASN A 94 25.18 1.08 -4.01
N ASP A 95 24.44 0.76 -5.09
CA ASP A 95 23.96 1.73 -6.07
C ASP A 95 22.58 1.31 -6.58
N VAL A 96 21.53 1.65 -5.83
CA VAL A 96 20.11 1.51 -6.23
C VAL A 96 19.83 2.25 -7.56
N GLY A 97 20.77 3.07 -8.02
CA GLY A 97 20.72 3.79 -9.29
C GLY A 97 21.27 3.06 -10.51
N SER A 98 21.97 1.91 -10.38
CA SER A 98 22.69 1.27 -11.50
C SER A 98 21.90 0.17 -12.22
N TYR A 99 20.71 -0.19 -11.74
CA TYR A 99 19.84 -1.19 -12.39
C TYR A 99 18.69 -0.59 -13.19
N THR A 100 18.78 0.67 -13.54
CA THR A 100 17.78 1.32 -14.37
C THR A 100 18.13 1.20 -15.85
N GLU A 101 17.71 0.13 -16.51
CA GLU A 101 17.12 0.31 -17.82
C GLU A 101 15.82 1.10 -17.58
N ARG A 102 15.92 2.42 -17.66
CA ARG A 102 14.92 3.40 -17.22
C ARG A 102 13.62 3.41 -18.04
N ASP A 103 13.43 2.51 -19.00
CA ASP A 103 12.34 2.64 -19.96
C ASP A 103 11.10 1.78 -19.73
N SER A 104 11.03 0.97 -18.67
CA SER A 104 9.79 0.21 -18.38
C SER A 104 9.69 -0.33 -16.94
N VAL A 105 9.99 0.47 -15.93
CA VAL A 105 9.74 0.02 -14.55
C VAL A 105 8.24 0.01 -14.29
N ARG A 106 7.65 -1.18 -14.23
CA ARG A 106 6.25 -1.35 -13.83
C ARG A 106 6.10 -0.98 -12.36
N LEU A 107 5.23 -0.02 -12.06
CA LEU A 107 4.86 0.35 -10.70
C LEU A 107 3.66 -0.50 -10.26
N ILE A 108 3.78 -1.15 -9.10
CA ILE A 108 2.72 -1.97 -8.52
C ILE A 108 2.10 -1.24 -7.33
N PRO A 109 0.77 -1.01 -7.35
CA PRO A 109 0.07 -0.33 -6.28
C PRO A 109 -0.07 -1.19 -5.02
N THR A 110 -0.10 -0.53 -3.86
CA THR A 110 -0.40 -1.14 -2.56
C THR A 110 -0.99 -0.12 -1.60
N THR A 111 -1.73 -0.58 -0.61
CA THR A 111 -2.21 0.26 0.50
C THR A 111 -1.21 0.35 1.65
N VAL A 112 -0.12 -0.41 1.58
CA VAL A 112 0.91 -0.47 2.62
C VAL A 112 1.99 0.56 2.34
N LYS A 113 2.23 1.46 3.30
CA LYS A 113 3.33 2.42 3.24
C LYS A 113 4.64 1.75 3.60
N ALA A 114 5.66 1.94 2.76
CA ALA A 114 7.04 1.56 2.98
C ALA A 114 7.97 2.73 2.62
N SER A 115 9.29 2.58 2.69
CA SER A 115 10.24 3.64 2.31
C SER A 115 10.23 3.90 0.79
N ASP A 116 10.79 5.04 0.38
CA ASP A 116 10.87 5.41 -1.04
C ASP A 116 11.79 4.47 -1.84
N ASP A 117 12.72 3.78 -1.15
CA ASP A 117 13.63 2.80 -1.75
C ASP A 117 13.03 1.39 -1.84
N SER A 118 11.77 1.21 -1.41
CA SER A 118 11.10 -0.09 -1.43
C SER A 118 10.76 -0.54 -2.84
N PHE A 119 10.74 -1.84 -3.05
CA PHE A 119 10.47 -2.44 -4.34
C PHE A 119 9.75 -3.78 -4.21
N TRP A 120 9.07 -4.17 -5.28
CA TRP A 120 8.45 -5.48 -5.40
C TRP A 120 9.38 -6.48 -6.05
N LEU A 121 9.33 -7.71 -5.56
CA LEU A 121 9.93 -8.88 -6.19
C LEU A 121 8.88 -9.95 -6.43
N LEU A 122 9.03 -10.67 -7.52
CA LEU A 122 8.28 -11.89 -7.77
C LEU A 122 8.94 -13.04 -7.01
N VAL A 123 8.15 -13.82 -6.27
CA VAL A 123 8.62 -15.05 -5.62
C VAL A 123 8.91 -16.08 -6.70
N ASP A 124 10.15 -16.56 -6.75
CA ASP A 124 10.60 -17.63 -7.63
C ASP A 124 10.89 -18.89 -6.82
N GLY A 125 10.35 -20.01 -7.25
CA GLY A 125 10.48 -21.29 -6.60
C GLY A 125 9.59 -21.51 -5.38
N HIS A 126 9.78 -22.64 -4.70
CA HIS A 126 8.84 -23.18 -3.71
C HIS A 126 9.37 -23.20 -2.27
N SER A 127 10.55 -22.61 -2.02
CA SER A 127 11.18 -22.65 -0.68
C SER A 127 10.35 -21.96 0.40
N MET A 128 9.54 -20.96 0.00
CA MET A 128 8.67 -20.21 0.89
C MET A 128 7.18 -20.58 0.78
N THR A 129 6.88 -21.68 0.10
CA THR A 129 5.55 -22.29 0.09
C THR A 129 5.40 -23.19 1.32
N ALA A 130 4.61 -22.74 2.29
CA ALA A 130 4.37 -23.48 3.53
C ALA A 130 3.57 -24.78 3.26
N PRO A 131 3.68 -25.79 4.13
CA PRO A 131 2.83 -26.98 4.06
C PRO A 131 1.34 -26.65 4.10
N GLN A 132 0.51 -27.51 3.54
CA GLN A 132 -0.93 -27.30 3.46
C GLN A 132 -1.53 -27.00 4.85
N GLY A 133 -2.27 -25.90 4.94
CA GLY A 133 -2.90 -25.41 6.17
C GLY A 133 -2.01 -24.53 7.04
N ALA A 134 -0.71 -24.44 6.79
CA ALA A 134 0.17 -23.54 7.52
C ALA A 134 0.13 -22.10 6.92
N LYS A 135 0.27 -21.10 7.78
CA LYS A 135 0.33 -19.68 7.41
C LYS A 135 1.43 -18.98 8.20
N PRO A 136 2.10 -17.98 7.60
CA PRO A 136 1.94 -17.51 6.22
C PRO A 136 2.55 -18.48 5.19
N SER A 137 2.20 -18.28 3.92
CA SER A 137 2.75 -19.03 2.79
C SER A 137 2.93 -18.07 1.60
N PHE A 138 4.07 -18.19 0.91
CA PHE A 138 4.43 -17.35 -0.24
C PHE A 138 4.72 -18.24 -1.45
N PRO A 139 3.68 -18.69 -2.16
CA PRO A 139 3.86 -19.52 -3.35
C PRO A 139 4.57 -18.77 -4.47
N GLU A 140 5.16 -19.53 -5.39
CA GLU A 140 5.71 -19.01 -6.63
C GLU A 140 4.70 -18.13 -7.38
N GLY A 141 5.17 -17.02 -7.94
CA GLY A 141 4.32 -16.04 -8.63
C GLY A 141 3.68 -14.98 -7.72
N MET A 142 3.83 -15.08 -6.40
CA MET A 142 3.38 -14.03 -5.49
C MET A 142 4.36 -12.84 -5.49
N LEU A 143 3.85 -11.63 -5.32
CA LEU A 143 4.66 -10.42 -5.14
C LEU A 143 4.95 -10.20 -3.66
N ILE A 144 6.19 -9.87 -3.33
CA ILE A 144 6.63 -9.43 -2.00
C ILE A 144 7.17 -8.02 -2.06
N LEU A 145 6.72 -7.13 -1.15
CA LEU A 145 7.24 -5.77 -1.00
C LEU A 145 8.43 -5.79 -0.04
N VAL A 146 9.59 -5.41 -0.54
CA VAL A 146 10.85 -5.40 0.19
C VAL A 146 11.23 -3.97 0.55
N ASP A 147 11.52 -3.71 1.81
CA ASP A 147 11.97 -2.41 2.30
C ASP A 147 13.42 -2.50 2.79
N PRO A 148 14.40 -1.92 2.05
CA PRO A 148 15.79 -1.90 2.45
C PRO A 148 16.07 -1.06 3.71
N SER A 149 15.26 -0.03 3.99
CA SER A 149 15.46 0.82 5.15
C SER A 149 15.20 0.10 6.48
N GLU A 150 14.44 -1.01 6.43
CA GLU A 150 14.07 -1.84 7.59
C GLU A 150 15.07 -2.96 7.90
N VAL A 151 16.22 -3.03 7.21
CA VAL A 151 17.25 -4.08 7.42
C VAL A 151 17.70 -4.17 8.87
N LEU A 152 17.96 -3.03 9.53
CA LEU A 152 18.40 -2.98 10.93
C LEU A 152 17.30 -3.34 11.93
N ASN A 153 16.05 -3.36 11.51
CA ASN A 153 14.87 -3.67 12.32
C ASN A 153 14.42 -5.14 12.18
N ILE A 154 15.13 -5.95 11.37
CA ILE A 154 14.80 -7.37 11.17
C ILE A 154 15.04 -8.14 12.46
N LYS A 155 14.03 -8.88 12.90
CA LYS A 155 14.03 -9.71 14.11
C LYS A 155 13.73 -11.17 13.76
N SER A 156 14.04 -12.07 14.70
CA SER A 156 13.68 -13.47 14.58
C SER A 156 12.18 -13.63 14.35
N GLY A 157 11.81 -14.34 13.28
CA GLY A 157 10.44 -14.51 12.80
C GLY A 157 10.06 -13.60 11.63
N ASP A 158 10.83 -12.54 11.35
CA ASP A 158 10.59 -11.66 10.20
C ASP A 158 10.98 -12.34 8.88
N PHE A 159 10.33 -11.95 7.80
CA PHE A 159 10.69 -12.36 6.45
C PHE A 159 11.63 -11.35 5.82
N CYS A 160 12.66 -11.83 5.15
CA CYS A 160 13.69 -10.99 4.57
C CYS A 160 14.19 -11.52 3.23
N VAL A 161 14.72 -10.61 2.45
CA VAL A 161 15.51 -10.93 1.26
C VAL A 161 16.97 -10.76 1.63
N ALA A 162 17.77 -11.75 1.31
CA ALA A 162 19.22 -11.77 1.57
C ALA A 162 20.00 -12.14 0.31
N GLY A 163 21.16 -11.56 0.16
CA GLY A 163 22.17 -11.92 -0.83
C GLY A 163 23.13 -12.96 -0.26
N LEU A 164 23.54 -13.90 -1.10
CA LEU A 164 24.57 -14.90 -0.83
C LEU A 164 25.80 -14.61 -1.69
N ASN A 165 26.98 -15.12 -1.30
CA ASN A 165 28.27 -14.81 -1.92
C ASN A 165 28.38 -15.08 -3.45
N ASN A 166 27.44 -15.82 -4.01
CA ASN A 166 27.45 -16.18 -5.44
C ASN A 166 26.58 -15.26 -6.32
N ASP A 167 26.35 -14.01 -5.88
CA ASP A 167 25.37 -13.09 -6.48
C ASP A 167 23.93 -13.65 -6.48
N GLU A 168 23.69 -14.71 -5.73
CA GLU A 168 22.38 -15.29 -5.55
C GLU A 168 21.57 -14.51 -4.51
N VAL A 169 20.29 -14.30 -4.78
CA VAL A 169 19.36 -13.65 -3.86
C VAL A 169 18.33 -14.67 -3.41
N THR A 170 18.09 -14.69 -2.11
CA THR A 170 17.15 -15.64 -1.52
C THR A 170 16.11 -14.93 -0.65
N PHE A 171 14.89 -15.44 -0.66
CA PHE A 171 13.80 -15.02 0.22
C PHE A 171 13.59 -16.08 1.29
N LYS A 172 13.70 -15.71 2.57
CA LYS A 172 13.61 -16.63 3.71
C LYS A 172 13.00 -15.96 4.94
N GLN A 173 12.69 -16.75 5.96
CA GLN A 173 12.42 -16.25 7.29
C GLN A 173 13.75 -16.14 8.06
N PHE A 174 13.99 -14.97 8.65
CA PHE A 174 15.14 -14.78 9.53
C PHE A 174 14.81 -15.38 10.89
N SER A 175 15.68 -16.21 11.42
CA SER A 175 15.53 -16.77 12.76
C SER A 175 16.86 -16.77 13.53
N ILE A 176 16.76 -16.87 14.86
CA ILE A 176 17.91 -17.05 15.74
C ILE A 176 17.66 -18.31 16.57
N TYR A 177 18.45 -19.35 16.32
CA TYR A 177 18.38 -20.59 17.05
C TYR A 177 19.68 -20.89 17.77
N GLY A 178 19.63 -21.12 19.08
CA GLY A 178 20.84 -21.32 19.90
C GLY A 178 21.82 -20.16 19.86
N GLY A 179 21.33 -18.92 19.68
CA GLY A 179 22.16 -17.72 19.53
C GLY A 179 22.80 -17.55 18.15
N LYS A 180 22.50 -18.43 17.20
CA LYS A 180 23.04 -18.37 15.83
C LYS A 180 21.95 -17.88 14.87
N PRO A 181 22.21 -16.83 14.09
CA PRO A 181 21.27 -16.38 13.07
C PRO A 181 21.28 -17.32 11.88
N GLN A 182 20.10 -17.49 11.27
CA GLN A 182 19.91 -18.37 10.11
C GLN A 182 18.72 -17.89 9.26
N LEU A 183 18.68 -18.35 8.02
CA LEU A 183 17.62 -18.09 7.05
C LEU A 183 16.84 -19.40 6.84
N GLU A 184 15.59 -19.42 7.29
CA GLU A 184 14.74 -20.60 7.28
C GLU A 184 13.75 -20.59 6.11
N PRO A 185 13.66 -21.67 5.32
CA PRO A 185 12.58 -21.85 4.39
C PRO A 185 11.29 -22.24 5.14
N LEU A 186 10.12 -21.85 4.62
CA LEU A 186 8.82 -22.36 5.11
C LEU A 186 8.56 -23.80 4.64
N ASN A 187 9.15 -24.17 3.53
CA ASN A 187 9.08 -25.53 2.99
C ASN A 187 10.23 -26.38 3.54
N GLN A 188 9.90 -27.32 4.42
CA GLN A 188 10.86 -28.19 5.09
C GLN A 188 11.67 -29.12 4.17
N ARG A 189 11.38 -29.13 2.85
CA ARG A 189 12.18 -29.84 1.85
C ARG A 189 13.45 -29.10 1.44
N TYR A 190 13.58 -27.84 1.85
CA TYR A 190 14.73 -27.00 1.55
C TYR A 190 15.58 -26.83 2.80
N ASP A 191 16.88 -26.67 2.60
CA ASP A 191 17.83 -26.55 3.70
C ASP A 191 17.76 -25.17 4.36
N ILE A 192 18.06 -25.15 5.67
CA ILE A 192 18.30 -23.94 6.43
C ILE A 192 19.67 -23.39 6.04
N ILE A 193 19.78 -22.11 5.75
CA ILE A 193 21.03 -21.46 5.39
C ILE A 193 21.57 -20.74 6.64
N PRO A 194 22.75 -21.10 7.15
CA PRO A 194 23.41 -20.32 8.21
C PRO A 194 23.64 -18.88 7.74
N PHE A 195 23.30 -17.92 8.59
CA PHE A 195 23.56 -16.51 8.28
C PHE A 195 24.95 -16.15 8.82
N ASP A 196 25.94 -16.12 7.95
CA ASP A 196 27.33 -15.85 8.24
C ASP A 196 27.86 -14.67 7.41
N GLU A 197 29.17 -14.50 7.36
CA GLU A 197 29.86 -13.44 6.59
C GLU A 197 29.60 -13.48 5.08
N ASN A 198 29.10 -14.60 4.58
CA ASN A 198 28.75 -14.81 3.18
C ASN A 198 27.31 -14.33 2.86
N CYS A 199 26.57 -13.91 3.87
CA CYS A 199 25.19 -13.46 3.76
C CYS A 199 25.08 -11.95 4.03
N LYS A 200 24.27 -11.25 3.23
CA LYS A 200 23.95 -9.84 3.43
C LYS A 200 22.44 -9.64 3.34
N LEU A 201 21.84 -9.06 4.38
CA LEU A 201 20.43 -8.66 4.31
C LEU A 201 20.26 -7.52 3.32
N ILE A 202 19.26 -7.64 2.46
CA ILE A 202 18.90 -6.68 1.41
C ILE A 202 17.72 -5.83 1.86
N GLY A 203 16.72 -6.45 2.47
CA GLY A 203 15.54 -5.75 2.98
C GLY A 203 14.59 -6.67 3.73
N LYS A 204 13.72 -6.03 4.50
CA LYS A 204 12.62 -6.69 5.19
C LYS A 204 11.41 -6.81 4.27
N VAL A 205 10.73 -7.93 4.28
CA VAL A 205 9.46 -8.08 3.57
C VAL A 205 8.34 -7.49 4.43
N ILE A 206 7.68 -6.46 3.91
CA ILE A 206 6.65 -5.68 4.61
C ILE A 206 5.26 -6.27 4.36
N THR A 207 5.00 -6.67 3.12
CA THR A 207 3.71 -7.27 2.72
C THR A 207 3.89 -8.15 1.49
N ALA A 208 2.84 -8.89 1.15
CA ALA A 208 2.79 -9.69 -0.06
C ALA A 208 1.39 -9.63 -0.68
N GLN A 209 1.31 -9.76 -2.01
CA GLN A 209 0.04 -9.78 -2.74
C GLN A 209 0.18 -10.62 -4.02
N TRP A 210 -0.96 -11.09 -4.55
CA TRP A 210 -0.98 -11.68 -5.88
C TRP A 210 -0.95 -10.59 -6.95
N PRO A 211 -0.28 -10.83 -8.10
CA PRO A 211 -0.43 -9.95 -9.27
C PRO A 211 -1.89 -9.84 -9.70
N GLU A 212 -2.30 -8.65 -10.16
CA GLU A 212 -3.69 -8.44 -10.61
C GLU A 212 -4.09 -9.38 -11.75
N GLU A 213 -3.13 -9.75 -12.61
CA GLU A 213 -3.36 -10.67 -13.74
C GLU A 213 -3.67 -12.11 -13.31
N THR A 214 -3.40 -12.48 -12.06
CA THR A 214 -3.65 -13.85 -11.56
C THR A 214 -5.13 -14.23 -11.60
N PHE A 215 -6.02 -13.24 -11.63
CA PHE A 215 -7.47 -13.42 -11.56
C PHE A 215 -8.19 -13.01 -12.85
N GLN A 216 -7.48 -12.82 -13.97
CA GLN A 216 -8.04 -12.48 -15.27
C GLN A 216 -8.21 -13.68 -16.18
#